data_b5165e7577359a2b361d6472d4f684f2
#
_entry.id   b5165e7577359a2b361d6472d4f684f2
#
_cell.length_a   1.000
_cell.length_b   1.000
_cell.length_c   1.000
_cell.angle_alpha   90.00
_cell.angle_beta   90.00
_cell.angle_gamma   90.00
#
_symmetry.space_group_name_H-M   'P 1'
#
loop_
_entity.id
_entity.type
_entity.pdbx_description
1 polymer ?
#
loop_
_entity_poly.entity_id
_entity_poly.type
_entity_poly.pdbx_seq_one_letter_code
_entity_poly.pdbx_strand_id
1 'polypeptide(L)'
;MPFDSVDFDVPRPIPGGDESEYQISRNFTYFARVVRNVRRMSVVYIKVRKKKEWGIDPEMQQLNQGFESFLGELPPDLSVNFPPDGSPPWLPSPFVGNLHSYFYLTLILYHRPQLSSIDPTTNHARWRQHMMICYDSAKALCRLQEGVINIAGLEGLQSMQRGFSFTVYAGLSCILLHLVSHSFKNTRQFLISCAGGCGLA
;
A
#
# COMPACT_ATOMS: atom_id res chain seq x y z
N MET A 1 -12.29 -10.57 -26.20
CA MET A 1 -12.76 -9.19 -26.02
C MET A 1 -11.88 -8.57 -24.93
N PRO A 2 -11.17 -7.50 -25.22
CA PRO A 2 -10.43 -6.81 -24.18
C PRO A 2 -11.43 -6.14 -23.23
N PHE A 3 -11.35 -6.48 -21.95
CA PHE A 3 -12.07 -5.79 -20.87
C PHE A 3 -11.51 -4.36 -20.59
N ASP A 4 -10.93 -3.73 -21.59
CA ASP A 4 -10.06 -2.57 -21.43
C ASP A 4 -10.77 -1.23 -21.35
N SER A 5 -12.10 -1.19 -21.50
CA SER A 5 -12.82 0.07 -21.63
C SER A 5 -13.92 0.33 -20.59
N VAL A 6 -14.05 -0.51 -19.58
CA VAL A 6 -15.06 -0.25 -18.55
C VAL A 6 -14.41 0.43 -17.36
N ASP A 7 -14.30 1.73 -17.44
CA ASP A 7 -14.18 2.61 -16.28
C ASP A 7 -15.51 2.51 -15.51
N PHE A 8 -15.61 1.51 -14.62
CA PHE A 8 -16.73 1.42 -13.70
C PHE A 8 -16.63 2.59 -12.73
N ASP A 9 -17.30 3.67 -13.07
CA ASP A 9 -17.65 4.66 -12.09
C ASP A 9 -18.81 4.06 -11.28
N VAL A 10 -18.46 3.42 -10.16
CA VAL A 10 -19.46 2.86 -9.27
C VAL A 10 -20.23 4.04 -8.67
N PRO A 11 -21.50 4.26 -9.02
CA PRO A 11 -22.26 5.38 -8.49
C PRO A 11 -22.33 5.26 -6.97
N ARG A 12 -22.24 6.39 -6.29
CA ARG A 12 -22.43 6.41 -4.83
C ARG A 12 -23.86 5.98 -4.53
N PRO A 13 -24.08 5.06 -3.59
CA PRO A 13 -25.42 4.67 -3.21
C PRO A 13 -26.19 5.88 -2.66
N ILE A 14 -27.46 5.99 -3.04
CA ILE A 14 -28.35 7.05 -2.59
C ILE A 14 -28.95 6.60 -1.25
N PRO A 15 -28.93 7.44 -0.20
CA PRO A 15 -29.63 7.14 1.05
C PRO A 15 -31.13 6.96 0.80
N GLY A 16 -31.66 5.82 1.17
CA GLY A 16 -33.09 5.50 1.04
C GLY A 16 -33.30 4.00 1.01
N GLY A 17 -34.04 3.44 1.94
CA GLY A 17 -34.22 2.01 2.10
C GLY A 17 -33.64 1.45 3.39
N ASP A 18 -33.17 0.21 3.34
CA ASP A 18 -32.52 -0.43 4.49
C ASP A 18 -31.14 0.18 4.75
N GLU A 19 -30.93 0.70 5.96
CA GLU A 19 -29.66 1.28 6.39
C GLU A 19 -28.49 0.30 6.26
N SER A 20 -28.72 -0.98 6.51
CA SER A 20 -27.72 -2.02 6.39
C SER A 20 -27.26 -2.20 4.94
N GLU A 21 -28.22 -2.23 4.01
CA GLU A 21 -27.92 -2.34 2.58
C GLU A 21 -27.17 -1.11 2.07
N TYR A 22 -27.57 0.09 2.52
CA TYR A 22 -26.86 1.32 2.20
C TYR A 22 -25.41 1.29 2.68
N GLN A 23 -25.16 0.87 3.92
CA GLN A 23 -23.81 0.78 4.48
C GLN A 23 -22.92 -0.22 3.71
N ILE A 24 -23.47 -1.38 3.37
CA ILE A 24 -22.75 -2.40 2.56
C ILE A 24 -22.39 -1.84 1.20
N SER A 25 -23.34 -1.23 0.50
CA SER A 25 -23.13 -0.65 -0.84
C SER A 25 -22.12 0.49 -0.81
N ARG A 26 -22.20 1.36 0.19
CA ARG A 26 -21.25 2.45 0.40
C ARG A 26 -19.83 1.91 0.63
N ASN A 27 -19.69 0.96 1.53
CA ASN A 27 -18.40 0.35 1.86
C ASN A 27 -17.78 -0.34 0.63
N PHE A 28 -18.61 -1.04 -0.15
CA PHE A 28 -18.19 -1.65 -1.40
C PHE A 28 -17.68 -0.61 -2.41
N THR A 29 -18.31 0.56 -2.47
CA THR A 29 -17.85 1.65 -3.36
C THR A 29 -16.43 2.10 -3.03
N TYR A 30 -16.08 2.28 -1.75
CA TYR A 30 -14.71 2.62 -1.36
C TYR A 30 -13.71 1.51 -1.68
N PHE A 31 -14.08 0.25 -1.44
CA PHE A 31 -13.24 -0.89 -1.81
C PHE A 31 -13.03 -0.98 -3.33
N ALA A 32 -14.08 -0.79 -4.13
CA ALA A 32 -14.03 -0.80 -5.58
C ALA A 32 -13.08 0.30 -6.12
N ARG A 33 -13.00 1.46 -5.46
CA ARG A 33 -12.04 2.53 -5.82
C ARG A 33 -10.58 2.08 -5.65
N VAL A 34 -10.24 1.37 -4.57
CA VAL A 34 -8.89 0.81 -4.39
C VAL A 34 -8.58 -0.21 -5.48
N VAL A 35 -9.49 -1.14 -5.73
CA VAL A 35 -9.32 -2.18 -6.77
C VAL A 35 -9.17 -1.57 -8.17
N ARG A 36 -9.93 -0.53 -8.48
CA ARG A 36 -9.79 0.23 -9.73
C ARG A 36 -8.41 0.83 -9.89
N ASN A 37 -7.86 1.41 -8.83
CA ASN A 37 -6.50 1.96 -8.84
C ASN A 37 -5.45 0.87 -9.08
N VAL A 38 -5.60 -0.32 -8.47
CA VAL A 38 -4.73 -1.49 -8.75
C VAL A 38 -4.78 -1.88 -10.22
N ARG A 39 -5.97 -1.93 -10.81
CA ARG A 39 -6.14 -2.26 -12.23
C ARG A 39 -5.48 -1.23 -13.14
N ARG A 40 -5.73 0.06 -12.93
CA ARG A 40 -5.09 1.16 -13.68
C ARG A 40 -3.56 1.06 -13.58
N MET A 41 -3.05 0.86 -12.37
CA MET A 41 -1.63 0.66 -12.12
C MET A 41 -1.05 -0.50 -12.96
N SER A 42 -1.74 -1.64 -13.03
CA SER A 42 -1.28 -2.80 -13.79
C SER A 42 -1.15 -2.50 -15.29
N VAL A 43 -2.08 -1.74 -15.85
CA VAL A 43 -2.04 -1.31 -17.27
C VAL A 43 -0.87 -0.36 -17.51
N VAL A 44 -0.71 0.64 -16.65
CA VAL A 44 0.40 1.62 -16.77
C VAL A 44 1.75 0.93 -16.61
N TYR A 45 1.88 -0.03 -15.70
CA TYR A 45 3.12 -0.80 -15.53
C TYR A 45 3.57 -1.54 -16.79
N ILE A 46 2.64 -2.14 -17.53
CA ILE A 46 2.99 -2.83 -18.76
C ILE A 46 3.59 -1.84 -19.79
N LYS A 47 3.03 -0.63 -19.86
CA LYS A 47 3.52 0.44 -20.74
C LYS A 47 4.91 0.94 -20.31
N VAL A 48 5.03 1.33 -19.05
CA VAL A 48 6.24 1.94 -18.47
C VAL A 48 7.42 0.96 -18.45
N ARG A 49 7.16 -0.33 -18.16
CA ARG A 49 8.19 -1.38 -18.21
C ARG A 49 8.83 -1.52 -19.60
N LYS A 50 8.04 -1.38 -20.65
CA LYS A 50 8.54 -1.45 -22.04
C LYS A 50 9.42 -0.24 -22.39
N LYS A 51 9.04 0.94 -21.91
CA LYS A 51 9.72 2.22 -22.23
C LYS A 51 10.85 2.59 -21.27
N LYS A 52 10.95 1.92 -20.11
CA LYS A 52 11.86 2.26 -18.98
C LYS A 52 11.69 3.69 -18.43
N GLU A 53 10.50 4.26 -18.60
CA GLU A 53 10.16 5.64 -18.20
C GLU A 53 9.55 5.72 -16.79
N TRP A 54 10.14 5.00 -15.83
CA TRP A 54 9.64 4.97 -14.46
C TRP A 54 9.63 6.35 -13.81
N GLY A 55 8.44 6.79 -13.39
CA GLY A 55 8.23 8.02 -12.63
C GLY A 55 8.26 9.31 -13.44
N ILE A 56 8.39 9.24 -14.78
CA ILE A 56 8.26 10.38 -15.69
C ILE A 56 6.92 10.33 -16.43
N ASP A 57 6.35 9.12 -16.55
CA ASP A 57 5.09 8.92 -17.25
C ASP A 57 3.94 9.66 -16.55
N PRO A 58 3.17 10.50 -17.27
CA PRO A 58 2.08 11.29 -16.70
C PRO A 58 0.96 10.44 -16.07
N GLU A 59 0.67 9.26 -16.65
CA GLU A 59 -0.33 8.35 -16.10
C GLU A 59 0.13 7.80 -14.75
N MET A 60 1.44 7.53 -14.57
CA MET A 60 2.03 7.15 -13.29
C MET A 60 1.90 8.26 -12.24
N GLN A 61 2.14 9.50 -12.62
CA GLN A 61 2.02 10.64 -11.69
C GLN A 61 0.56 10.86 -11.27
N GLN A 62 -0.38 10.74 -12.20
CA GLN A 62 -1.81 10.85 -11.90
C GLN A 62 -2.30 9.74 -10.95
N LEU A 63 -1.77 8.52 -11.10
CA LEU A 63 -2.06 7.43 -10.15
C LEU A 63 -1.59 7.76 -8.74
N ASN A 64 -0.40 8.35 -8.60
CA ASN A 64 0.14 8.74 -7.30
C ASN A 64 -0.76 9.76 -6.57
N GLN A 65 -1.25 10.76 -7.29
CA GLN A 65 -2.22 11.73 -6.76
C GLN A 65 -3.50 11.05 -6.25
N GLY A 66 -4.00 10.07 -7.00
CA GLY A 66 -5.18 9.29 -6.59
C GLY A 66 -4.95 8.44 -5.33
N PHE A 67 -3.71 8.02 -5.05
CA PHE A 67 -3.38 7.35 -3.80
C PHE A 67 -3.28 8.33 -2.63
N GLU A 68 -2.68 9.49 -2.85
CA GLU A 68 -2.52 10.52 -1.81
C GLU A 68 -3.86 11.06 -1.31
N SER A 69 -4.84 11.23 -2.21
CA SER A 69 -6.17 11.75 -1.83
C SER A 69 -7.07 10.71 -1.15
N PHE A 70 -6.85 9.42 -1.40
CA PHE A 70 -7.81 8.36 -1.01
C PHE A 70 -8.12 8.34 0.48
N LEU A 71 -7.10 8.37 1.35
CA LEU A 71 -7.31 8.30 2.80
C LEU A 71 -8.02 9.55 3.34
N GLY A 72 -7.76 10.72 2.76
CA GLY A 72 -8.41 11.97 3.13
C GLY A 72 -9.88 12.06 2.72
N GLU A 73 -10.30 11.25 1.75
CA GLU A 73 -11.67 11.17 1.25
C GLU A 73 -12.53 10.13 1.98
N LEU A 74 -11.93 9.33 2.88
CA LEU A 74 -12.68 8.35 3.67
C LEU A 74 -13.54 9.04 4.72
N PRO A 75 -14.79 8.58 4.91
CA PRO A 75 -15.62 9.05 6.00
C PRO A 75 -15.03 8.61 7.36
N PRO A 76 -15.38 9.30 8.47
CA PRO A 76 -14.79 9.03 9.78
C PRO A 76 -14.90 7.58 10.26
N ASP A 77 -16.00 6.90 9.92
CA ASP A 77 -16.24 5.49 10.29
C ASP A 77 -15.42 4.48 9.49
N LEU A 78 -14.81 4.90 8.37
CA LEU A 78 -13.87 4.11 7.59
C LEU A 78 -12.41 4.56 7.78
N SER A 79 -12.17 5.59 8.57
CA SER A 79 -10.82 6.10 8.84
C SER A 79 -10.13 5.32 9.95
N VAL A 80 -8.80 5.21 9.88
CA VAL A 80 -7.98 4.51 10.88
C VAL A 80 -6.94 5.46 11.44
N ASN A 81 -6.87 5.55 12.77
CA ASN A 81 -5.83 6.29 13.48
C ASN A 81 -4.78 5.31 14.01
N PHE A 82 -3.54 5.49 13.60
CA PHE A 82 -2.44 4.68 14.09
C PHE A 82 -1.85 5.26 15.38
N PRO A 83 -1.81 4.49 16.48
CA PRO A 83 -1.16 4.93 17.71
C PRO A 83 0.34 5.23 17.50
N PRO A 84 0.88 6.30 18.12
CA PRO A 84 2.28 6.68 17.94
C PRO A 84 3.27 5.69 18.56
N ASP A 85 2.84 4.89 19.54
CA ASP A 85 3.63 3.88 20.23
C ASP A 85 3.93 2.63 19.39
N GLY A 86 3.36 2.54 18.18
CA GLY A 86 3.54 1.41 17.28
C GLY A 86 2.58 0.25 17.51
N SER A 87 1.68 0.32 18.49
CA SER A 87 0.64 -0.69 18.73
C SER A 87 -0.35 -0.79 17.55
N PRO A 88 -1.08 -1.92 17.41
CA PRO A 88 -2.14 -2.06 16.43
C PRO A 88 -3.21 -0.99 16.61
N PRO A 89 -3.76 -0.43 15.53
CA PRO A 89 -4.85 0.54 15.63
C PRO A 89 -6.14 -0.13 16.09
N TRP A 90 -6.99 0.64 16.77
CA TRP A 90 -8.35 0.23 16.97
C TRP A 90 -9.11 0.23 15.63
N LEU A 91 -9.87 -0.83 15.38
CA LEU A 91 -10.64 -1.00 14.14
C LEU A 91 -12.11 -1.21 14.47
N PRO A 92 -13.05 -0.47 13.84
CA PRO A 92 -14.48 -0.65 14.06
C PRO A 92 -15.02 -1.96 13.49
N SER A 93 -14.33 -2.53 12.50
CA SER A 93 -14.69 -3.82 11.89
C SER A 93 -13.50 -4.42 11.12
N PRO A 94 -13.51 -5.74 10.84
CA PRO A 94 -12.52 -6.37 9.97
C PRO A 94 -12.48 -5.75 8.56
N PHE A 95 -13.64 -5.29 8.05
CA PHE A 95 -13.72 -4.63 6.74
C PHE A 95 -12.82 -3.40 6.65
N VAL A 96 -12.82 -2.55 7.68
CA VAL A 96 -11.99 -1.32 7.70
C VAL A 96 -10.51 -1.68 7.70
N GLY A 97 -10.08 -2.62 8.54
CA GLY A 97 -8.70 -3.10 8.55
C GLY A 97 -8.28 -3.66 7.20
N ASN A 98 -9.16 -4.41 6.58
CA ASN A 98 -8.94 -5.00 5.27
C ASN A 98 -8.90 -3.96 4.14
N LEU A 99 -9.79 -2.97 4.13
CA LEU A 99 -9.79 -1.87 3.16
C LEU A 99 -8.45 -1.12 3.17
N HIS A 100 -7.97 -0.75 4.36
CA HIS A 100 -6.68 -0.09 4.52
C HIS A 100 -5.51 -1.01 4.17
N SER A 101 -5.60 -2.31 4.48
CA SER A 101 -4.57 -3.29 4.08
C SER A 101 -4.42 -3.38 2.56
N TYR A 102 -5.53 -3.37 1.80
CA TYR A 102 -5.49 -3.31 0.34
C TYR A 102 -4.87 -2.01 -0.16
N PHE A 103 -5.19 -0.89 0.46
CA PHE A 103 -4.60 0.40 0.10
C PHE A 103 -3.08 0.40 0.29
N TYR A 104 -2.57 0.01 1.47
CA TYR A 104 -1.13 -0.01 1.73
C TYR A 104 -0.38 -1.04 0.89
N LEU A 105 -0.98 -2.20 0.63
CA LEU A 105 -0.40 -3.15 -0.32
C LEU A 105 -0.30 -2.54 -1.73
N THR A 106 -1.31 -1.77 -2.15
CA THR A 106 -1.28 -1.09 -3.44
C THR A 106 -0.15 -0.07 -3.53
N LEU A 107 0.11 0.69 -2.46
CA LEU A 107 1.28 1.59 -2.39
C LEU A 107 2.60 0.83 -2.52
N ILE A 108 2.74 -0.31 -1.83
CA ILE A 108 3.92 -1.17 -1.98
C ILE A 108 4.09 -1.63 -3.43
N LEU A 109 3.02 -2.11 -4.06
CA LEU A 109 3.05 -2.57 -5.45
C LEU A 109 3.36 -1.45 -6.43
N TYR A 110 2.97 -0.22 -6.13
CA TYR A 110 3.26 0.96 -6.95
C TYR A 110 4.73 1.40 -6.83
N HIS A 111 5.27 1.45 -5.61
CA HIS A 111 6.61 2.00 -5.37
C HIS A 111 7.74 0.97 -5.52
N ARG A 112 7.51 -0.31 -5.19
CA ARG A 112 8.54 -1.36 -5.22
C ARG A 112 9.23 -1.55 -6.58
N PRO A 113 8.55 -1.57 -7.72
CA PRO A 113 9.22 -1.71 -9.02
C PRO A 113 10.14 -0.54 -9.36
N GLN A 114 9.85 0.65 -8.84
CA GLN A 114 10.70 1.82 -9.03
C GLN A 114 12.04 1.67 -8.31
N LEU A 115 12.09 0.96 -7.18
CA LEU A 115 13.32 0.66 -6.46
C LEU A 115 14.31 -0.18 -7.29
N SER A 116 13.80 -1.06 -8.16
CA SER A 116 14.63 -1.88 -9.04
C SER A 116 15.11 -1.13 -10.28
N SER A 117 14.48 -0.01 -10.62
CA SER A 117 14.79 0.77 -11.83
C SER A 117 15.62 2.02 -11.56
N ILE A 118 15.67 2.49 -10.32
CA ILE A 118 16.44 3.65 -9.89
C ILE A 118 17.77 3.15 -9.33
N ASP A 119 18.87 3.63 -9.88
CA ASP A 119 20.20 3.39 -9.32
C ASP A 119 20.36 4.22 -8.03
N PRO A 120 20.55 3.57 -6.87
CA PRO A 120 20.70 4.27 -5.59
C PRO A 120 21.99 5.10 -5.50
N THR A 121 22.98 4.85 -6.34
CA THR A 121 24.25 5.61 -6.34
C THR A 121 24.11 6.95 -7.06
N THR A 122 23.34 6.99 -8.14
CA THR A 122 23.15 8.20 -8.97
C THR A 122 21.94 9.02 -8.53
N ASN A 123 20.90 8.38 -7.97
CA ASN A 123 19.67 9.06 -7.55
C ASN A 123 19.19 8.61 -6.17
N HIS A 124 20.06 8.76 -5.18
CA HIS A 124 19.83 8.31 -3.81
C HIS A 124 18.55 8.91 -3.16
N ALA A 125 18.29 10.21 -3.38
CA ALA A 125 17.15 10.88 -2.76
C ALA A 125 15.81 10.27 -3.21
N ARG A 126 15.64 10.05 -4.51
CA ARG A 126 14.44 9.47 -5.09
C ARG A 126 14.27 8.00 -4.71
N TRP A 127 15.36 7.23 -4.78
CA TRP A 127 15.36 5.83 -4.33
C TRP A 127 14.93 5.73 -2.87
N ARG A 128 15.52 6.57 -2.00
CA ARG A 128 15.18 6.63 -0.58
C ARG A 128 13.71 6.99 -0.35
N GLN A 129 13.15 7.93 -1.10
CA GLN A 129 11.74 8.30 -1.00
C GLN A 129 10.83 7.08 -1.26
N HIS A 130 11.02 6.37 -2.37
CA HIS A 130 10.24 5.17 -2.67
C HIS A 130 10.43 4.08 -1.63
N MET A 131 11.66 3.90 -1.12
CA MET A 131 11.94 2.93 -0.07
C MET A 131 11.22 3.25 1.24
N MET A 132 11.21 4.52 1.65
CA MET A 132 10.50 4.96 2.85
C MET A 132 8.99 4.72 2.72
N ILE A 133 8.39 5.07 1.58
CA ILE A 133 6.96 4.82 1.34
C ILE A 133 6.64 3.31 1.42
N CYS A 134 7.46 2.47 0.79
CA CYS A 134 7.29 1.01 0.88
C CYS A 134 7.41 0.50 2.32
N TYR A 135 8.40 0.99 3.07
CA TYR A 135 8.67 0.56 4.44
C TYR A 135 7.55 0.99 5.39
N ASP A 136 7.10 2.25 5.32
CA ASP A 136 6.03 2.76 6.16
C ASP A 136 4.68 2.10 5.83
N SER A 137 4.43 1.84 4.55
CA SER A 137 3.27 1.06 4.11
C SER A 137 3.30 -0.38 4.63
N ALA A 138 4.46 -1.03 4.63
CA ALA A 138 4.61 -2.38 5.18
C ALA A 138 4.38 -2.42 6.70
N LYS A 139 4.88 -1.42 7.44
CA LYS A 139 4.59 -1.28 8.88
C LYS A 139 3.10 -1.08 9.14
N ALA A 140 2.46 -0.18 8.41
CA ALA A 140 1.03 0.07 8.55
C ALA A 140 0.22 -1.20 8.25
N LEU A 141 0.57 -1.92 7.19
CA LEU A 141 -0.09 -3.17 6.80
C LEU A 141 0.02 -4.25 7.89
N CYS A 142 1.21 -4.46 8.47
CA CYS A 142 1.41 -5.42 9.56
C CYS A 142 0.55 -5.07 10.78
N ARG A 143 0.54 -3.79 11.18
CA ARG A 143 -0.26 -3.31 12.32
C ARG A 143 -1.77 -3.46 12.08
N LEU A 144 -2.24 -3.25 10.84
CA LEU A 144 -3.63 -3.46 10.46
C LEU A 144 -4.02 -4.93 10.54
N GLN A 145 -3.19 -5.83 10.01
CA GLN A 145 -3.46 -7.28 10.10
C GLN A 145 -3.48 -7.76 11.54
N GLU A 146 -2.57 -7.28 12.38
CA GLU A 146 -2.59 -7.54 13.81
C GLU A 146 -3.87 -6.99 14.48
N GLY A 147 -4.29 -5.78 14.13
CA GLY A 147 -5.55 -5.19 14.57
C GLY A 147 -6.76 -6.04 14.16
N VAL A 148 -6.80 -6.55 12.94
CA VAL A 148 -7.87 -7.44 12.47
C VAL A 148 -7.90 -8.76 13.26
N ILE A 149 -6.72 -9.35 13.51
CA ILE A 149 -6.61 -10.57 14.32
C ILE A 149 -7.13 -10.32 15.76
N ASN A 150 -6.80 -9.18 16.34
CA ASN A 150 -7.20 -8.85 17.70
C ASN A 150 -8.73 -8.71 17.86
N ILE A 151 -9.44 -8.22 16.84
CA ILE A 151 -10.90 -8.03 16.91
C ILE A 151 -11.72 -9.21 16.39
N ALA A 152 -11.19 -10.02 15.47
CA ALA A 152 -11.95 -11.05 14.76
C ALA A 152 -11.17 -12.36 14.52
N GLY A 153 -10.01 -12.52 15.13
CA GLY A 153 -9.18 -13.71 14.94
C GLY A 153 -8.72 -13.87 13.48
N LEU A 154 -8.29 -15.07 13.15
CA LEU A 154 -7.86 -15.41 11.78
C LEU A 154 -9.00 -15.35 10.76
N GLU A 155 -10.23 -15.55 11.20
CA GLU A 155 -11.42 -15.45 10.34
C GLU A 155 -11.59 -14.03 9.78
N GLY A 156 -11.23 -13.00 10.55
CA GLY A 156 -11.22 -11.62 10.09
C GLY A 156 -10.32 -11.39 8.88
N LEU A 157 -9.20 -12.10 8.79
CA LEU A 157 -8.30 -12.06 7.63
C LEU A 157 -8.84 -12.84 6.43
N GLN A 158 -9.70 -13.83 6.66
CA GLN A 158 -10.34 -14.62 5.59
C GLN A 158 -11.56 -13.93 4.99
N SER A 159 -12.14 -12.96 5.68
CA SER A 159 -13.33 -12.22 5.23
C SER A 159 -13.10 -11.33 4.01
N MET A 160 -11.86 -11.25 3.54
CA MET A 160 -11.48 -10.53 2.31
C MET A 160 -11.89 -11.30 1.05
N GLN A 161 -12.16 -10.59 -0.04
CA GLN A 161 -12.57 -11.20 -1.31
C GLN A 161 -11.59 -12.25 -1.88
N ARG A 162 -10.29 -12.15 -1.56
CA ARG A 162 -9.27 -13.14 -1.92
C ARG A 162 -8.87 -14.02 -0.73
N GLY A 163 -9.57 -13.90 0.39
CA GLY A 163 -9.35 -14.69 1.57
C GLY A 163 -7.88 -14.68 2.03
N PHE A 164 -7.43 -15.80 2.52
CA PHE A 164 -6.10 -15.96 3.07
C PHE A 164 -4.95 -15.71 2.07
N SER A 165 -5.18 -15.90 0.78
CA SER A 165 -4.16 -15.64 -0.27
C SER A 165 -3.68 -14.20 -0.29
N PHE A 166 -4.58 -13.23 -0.04
CA PHE A 166 -4.20 -11.83 0.07
C PHE A 166 -3.27 -11.61 1.27
N THR A 167 -3.63 -12.12 2.44
CA THR A 167 -2.88 -11.97 3.69
C THR A 167 -1.47 -12.56 3.57
N VAL A 168 -1.34 -13.76 2.99
CA VAL A 168 -0.03 -14.39 2.74
C VAL A 168 0.83 -13.54 1.80
N TYR A 169 0.28 -13.07 0.69
CA TYR A 169 1.01 -12.24 -0.26
C TYR A 169 1.44 -10.90 0.37
N ALA A 170 0.56 -10.27 1.13
CA ALA A 170 0.84 -9.04 1.84
C ALA A 170 1.95 -9.23 2.88
N GLY A 171 1.85 -10.27 3.70
CA GLY A 171 2.86 -10.62 4.71
C GLY A 171 4.23 -10.90 4.10
N LEU A 172 4.32 -11.70 3.04
CA LEU A 172 5.57 -11.95 2.33
C LEU A 172 6.17 -10.66 1.75
N SER A 173 5.34 -9.77 1.20
CA SER A 173 5.79 -8.48 0.69
C SER A 173 6.38 -7.61 1.81
N CYS A 174 5.78 -7.60 2.99
CA CYS A 174 6.28 -6.88 4.16
C CYS A 174 7.61 -7.47 4.66
N ILE A 175 7.72 -8.78 4.78
CA ILE A 175 8.95 -9.47 5.21
C ILE A 175 10.11 -9.10 4.28
N LEU A 176 9.92 -9.19 2.97
CA LEU A 176 10.96 -8.84 1.99
C LEU A 176 11.41 -7.38 2.13
N LEU A 177 10.48 -6.44 2.33
CA LEU A 177 10.81 -5.02 2.50
C LEU A 177 11.58 -4.77 3.81
N HIS A 178 11.20 -5.43 4.91
CA HIS A 178 11.91 -5.32 6.18
C HIS A 178 13.33 -5.88 6.08
N LEU A 179 13.53 -7.03 5.44
CA LEU A 179 14.84 -7.62 5.20
C LEU A 179 15.74 -6.72 4.37
N VAL A 180 15.22 -6.17 3.27
CA VAL A 180 15.96 -5.23 2.43
C VAL A 180 16.32 -3.97 3.21
N SER A 181 15.37 -3.37 3.94
CA SER A 181 15.62 -2.18 4.76
C SER A 181 16.67 -2.42 5.84
N HIS A 182 16.64 -3.57 6.49
CA HIS A 182 17.63 -3.96 7.51
C HIS A 182 19.03 -4.12 6.89
N SER A 183 19.12 -4.78 5.74
CA SER A 183 20.39 -4.96 5.02
C SER A 183 21.03 -3.62 4.66
N PHE A 184 20.25 -2.65 4.18
CA PHE A 184 20.76 -1.30 3.86
C PHE A 184 21.23 -0.52 5.09
N LYS A 185 20.56 -0.64 6.23
CA LYS A 185 20.99 0.00 7.48
C LYS A 185 22.36 -0.56 7.92
N ASN A 186 22.52 -1.88 7.88
CA ASN A 186 23.76 -2.52 8.26
C ASN A 186 24.92 -2.18 7.32
N THR A 187 24.69 -2.16 6.01
CA THR A 187 25.69 -1.77 5.01
C THR A 187 26.13 -0.33 5.21
N ARG A 188 25.19 0.59 5.51
CA ARG A 188 25.52 1.99 5.76
C ARG A 188 26.31 2.18 7.06
N GLN A 189 25.97 1.45 8.15
CA GLN A 189 26.75 1.46 9.39
C GLN A 189 28.15 0.91 9.16
N PHE A 190 28.27 -0.17 8.38
CA PHE A 190 29.56 -0.75 8.03
C PHE A 190 30.43 0.23 7.22
N LEU A 191 29.87 0.91 6.20
CA LEU A 191 30.59 1.90 5.40
C LEU A 191 31.01 3.12 6.23
N ILE A 192 30.17 3.59 7.14
CA ILE A 192 30.50 4.70 8.04
C ILE A 192 31.62 4.29 9.00
N SER A 193 31.58 3.04 9.52
CA SER A 193 32.63 2.50 10.39
C SER A 193 33.97 2.35 9.65
N CYS A 194 33.96 1.89 8.40
CA CYS A 194 35.16 1.80 7.58
C CYS A 194 35.73 3.18 7.18
N ALA A 195 34.88 4.14 6.92
CA ALA A 195 35.31 5.51 6.59
C ALA A 195 35.84 6.28 7.82
N GLY A 196 35.33 5.99 9.02
CA GLY A 196 35.84 6.55 10.28
C GLY A 196 37.14 5.95 10.77
N GLY A 197 37.53 4.76 10.27
CA GLY A 197 38.78 4.07 10.64
C GLY A 197 40.02 4.44 9.83
N CYS A 198 39.89 5.28 8.77
CA CYS A 198 41.00 5.68 7.91
C CYS A 198 41.61 7.06 8.25
N GLY A 199 41.28 7.59 9.40
CA GLY A 199 41.77 8.92 9.84
C GLY A 199 42.55 8.86 11.14
N LEU A 200 43.67 8.11 11.22
CA LEU A 200 44.72 8.28 12.24
C LEU A 200 45.88 7.31 11.91
N ALA A 201 46.79 7.72 11.03
CA ALA A 201 48.18 7.31 11.05
C ALA A 201 49.02 8.42 10.38
#